data_8c839091eb8909280d788bb8c4d57f4b
#
_entry.id   8c839091eb8909280d788bb8c4d57f4b
#
_cell.length_a   1.000
_cell.length_b   1.000
_cell.length_c   1.000
_cell.angle_alpha   90.00
_cell.angle_beta   90.00
_cell.angle_gamma   90.00
#
_symmetry.space_group_name_H-M   'P 1'
#
loop_
_entity.id
_entity.type
_entity.pdbx_description
1 polymer ?
#
loop_
_entity_poly.entity_id
_entity_poly.type
_entity_poly.pdbx_seq_one_letter_code
_entity_poly.pdbx_strand_id
1 'polypeptide(L)'
;MYGVFYYMLVNNHSIPNFYHILLYIMFNLSNSSVAVKILGLYLCTIGVYYNIVSSLWRFILTMIIFGVATVIFNMPYNLSFFVLLIGIGFALTETLFIRYMGSTWNYRRPDIVHIPYWLVPLWATTIVLVTQASNRFSELFT
;
A
#
# COMPACT_ATOMS: atom_id res chain seq x y z
N MET A 1 -16.57 -23.16 -0.73
CA MET A 1 -16.37 -21.74 -0.36
C MET A 1 -15.38 -21.01 -1.28
N TYR A 2 -14.49 -21.70 -2.00
CA TYR A 2 -13.51 -21.10 -2.94
C TYR A 2 -14.10 -20.66 -4.29
N GLY A 3 -15.24 -21.18 -4.72
CA GLY A 3 -15.85 -20.87 -6.03
C GLY A 3 -16.48 -19.47 -6.14
N VAL A 4 -17.01 -18.92 -5.06
CA VAL A 4 -17.65 -17.58 -5.06
C VAL A 4 -16.60 -16.46 -5.17
N PHE A 5 -15.43 -16.65 -4.55
CA PHE A 5 -14.30 -15.72 -4.68
C PHE A 5 -13.72 -15.67 -6.10
N TYR A 6 -13.70 -16.81 -6.79
CA TYR A 6 -13.19 -16.89 -8.17
C TYR A 6 -14.12 -16.19 -9.16
N TYR A 7 -15.44 -16.26 -8.95
CA TYR A 7 -16.45 -15.61 -9.80
C TYR A 7 -16.45 -14.07 -9.66
N MET A 8 -16.19 -13.54 -8.45
CA MET A 8 -16.05 -12.10 -8.23
C MET A 8 -14.78 -11.52 -8.90
N LEU A 9 -13.72 -12.31 -9.06
CA LEU A 9 -12.46 -11.89 -9.67
C LEU A 9 -12.48 -11.86 -11.19
N VAL A 10 -13.41 -12.54 -11.83
CA VAL A 10 -13.48 -12.67 -13.30
C VAL A 10 -14.43 -11.64 -13.93
N ASN A 11 -15.43 -11.17 -13.19
CA ASN A 11 -16.35 -10.16 -13.69
C ASN A 11 -15.84 -8.73 -13.39
N ASN A 12 -15.45 -8.03 -14.44
CA ASN A 12 -15.00 -6.61 -14.46
C ASN A 12 -15.97 -5.59 -13.80
N HIS A 13 -17.10 -6.03 -13.23
CA HIS A 13 -18.10 -5.20 -12.56
C HIS A 13 -17.78 -4.89 -11.09
N SER A 14 -16.77 -5.51 -10.48
CA SER A 14 -16.42 -5.28 -9.06
C SER A 14 -15.52 -4.05 -8.85
N ILE A 15 -14.85 -3.56 -9.88
CA ILE A 15 -13.92 -2.42 -9.78
C ILE A 15 -14.62 -1.12 -9.36
N PRO A 16 -15.78 -0.71 -9.94
CA PRO A 16 -16.44 0.53 -9.54
C PRO A 16 -16.85 0.56 -8.07
N ASN A 17 -17.38 -0.55 -7.54
CA ASN A 17 -17.81 -0.64 -6.15
C ASN A 17 -16.63 -0.55 -5.17
N PHE A 18 -15.48 -1.13 -5.52
CA PHE A 18 -14.29 -1.05 -4.70
C PHE A 18 -13.74 0.38 -4.60
N TYR A 19 -13.75 1.14 -5.69
CA TYR A 19 -13.35 2.56 -5.69
C TYR A 19 -14.25 3.41 -4.79
N HIS A 20 -15.56 3.21 -4.86
CA HIS A 20 -16.49 3.96 -4.00
C HIS A 20 -16.29 3.64 -2.52
N ILE A 21 -16.06 2.39 -2.18
CA ILE A 21 -15.74 1.98 -0.80
C ILE A 21 -14.42 2.60 -0.34
N LEU A 22 -13.38 2.56 -1.18
CA LEU A 22 -12.07 3.13 -0.87
C LEU A 22 -12.18 4.65 -0.65
N LEU A 23 -12.84 5.38 -1.54
CA LEU A 23 -13.08 6.82 -1.42
C LEU A 23 -13.90 7.16 -0.17
N TYR A 24 -14.94 6.37 0.14
CA TYR A 24 -15.75 6.56 1.33
C TYR A 24 -14.94 6.38 2.61
N ILE A 25 -14.14 5.30 2.69
CA ILE A 25 -13.24 5.06 3.83
C ILE A 25 -12.25 6.21 3.97
N MET A 26 -11.62 6.64 2.87
CA MET A 26 -10.63 7.71 2.86
C MET A 26 -11.23 9.04 3.35
N PHE A 27 -12.44 9.38 2.91
CA PHE A 27 -13.12 10.60 3.34
C PHE A 27 -13.43 10.59 4.85
N ASN A 28 -13.88 9.46 5.37
CA ASN A 28 -14.18 9.34 6.81
C ASN A 28 -12.93 9.26 7.69
N LEU A 29 -11.78 8.86 7.14
CA LEU A 29 -10.53 8.78 7.90
C LEU A 29 -9.94 10.15 8.27
N SER A 30 -10.23 11.22 7.51
CA SER A 30 -9.62 12.55 7.75
C SER A 30 -9.87 13.08 9.15
N ASN A 31 -11.08 12.85 9.70
CA ASN A 31 -11.53 13.34 11.01
C ASN A 31 -11.37 12.32 12.14
N SER A 32 -10.83 11.15 11.86
CA SER A 32 -10.70 10.08 12.85
C SER A 32 -9.39 10.16 13.63
N SER A 33 -9.29 9.39 14.71
CA SER A 33 -8.04 9.26 15.48
C SER A 33 -6.90 8.69 14.62
N VAL A 34 -5.65 8.99 14.97
CA VAL A 34 -4.45 8.50 14.26
C VAL A 34 -4.44 6.97 14.14
N ALA A 35 -4.85 6.26 15.20
CA ALA A 35 -4.92 4.80 15.17
C ALA A 35 -5.91 4.28 14.12
N VAL A 36 -7.10 4.91 14.02
CA VAL A 36 -8.10 4.56 13.01
C VAL A 36 -7.61 4.88 11.60
N LYS A 37 -6.89 6.00 11.42
CA LYS A 37 -6.25 6.36 10.13
C LYS A 37 -5.26 5.29 9.69
N ILE A 38 -4.35 4.89 10.58
CA ILE A 38 -3.35 3.86 10.32
C ILE A 38 -4.04 2.54 9.94
N LEU A 39 -4.99 2.08 10.76
CA LEU A 39 -5.69 0.83 10.52
C LEU A 39 -6.47 0.85 9.20
N GLY A 40 -7.20 1.94 8.93
CA GLY A 40 -7.98 2.08 7.70
C GLY A 40 -7.10 2.06 6.44
N LEU A 41 -6.00 2.82 6.42
CA LEU A 41 -5.06 2.83 5.29
C LEU A 41 -4.37 1.46 5.12
N TYR A 42 -4.03 0.78 6.20
CA TYR A 42 -3.46 -0.56 6.16
C TYR A 42 -4.45 -1.57 5.56
N LEU A 43 -5.71 -1.55 6.00
CA LEU A 43 -6.76 -2.42 5.45
C LEU A 43 -7.04 -2.12 3.97
N CYS A 44 -7.02 -0.84 3.56
CA CYS A 44 -7.12 -0.46 2.15
C CYS A 44 -5.96 -1.04 1.33
N THR A 45 -4.73 -0.97 1.84
CA THR A 45 -3.55 -1.52 1.17
C THR A 45 -3.66 -3.03 1.01
N ILE A 46 -4.06 -3.74 2.06
CA ILE A 46 -4.33 -5.19 2.01
C ILE A 46 -5.45 -5.49 1.00
N GLY A 47 -6.54 -4.71 1.03
CA GLY A 47 -7.66 -4.87 0.11
C GLY A 47 -7.23 -4.75 -1.36
N VAL A 48 -6.37 -3.78 -1.70
CA VAL A 48 -5.79 -3.65 -3.05
C VAL A 48 -4.97 -4.89 -3.39
N TYR A 49 -4.12 -5.34 -2.47
CA TYR A 49 -3.26 -6.49 -2.72
C TYR A 49 -4.05 -7.77 -3.05
N TYR A 50 -5.09 -8.06 -2.27
CA TYR A 50 -5.85 -9.30 -2.43
C TYR A 50 -6.89 -9.26 -3.55
N ASN A 51 -7.50 -8.10 -3.82
CA ASN A 51 -8.63 -8.02 -4.77
C ASN A 51 -8.21 -7.59 -6.18
N ILE A 52 -7.06 -6.97 -6.37
CA ILE A 52 -6.62 -6.47 -7.66
C ILE A 52 -5.56 -7.40 -8.25
N VAL A 53 -5.86 -8.02 -9.38
CA VAL A 53 -4.94 -8.95 -10.07
C VAL A 53 -3.94 -8.21 -10.96
N SER A 54 -4.35 -7.10 -11.58
CA SER A 54 -3.51 -6.32 -12.50
C SER A 54 -2.42 -5.57 -11.75
N SER A 55 -1.17 -5.74 -12.14
CA SER A 55 0.00 -5.05 -11.58
C SER A 55 -0.12 -3.53 -11.74
N LEU A 56 -0.56 -3.04 -12.90
CA LEU A 56 -0.75 -1.61 -13.16
C LEU A 56 -1.81 -1.00 -12.24
N TRP A 57 -2.96 -1.68 -12.06
CA TRP A 57 -4.00 -1.18 -11.17
C TRP A 57 -3.57 -1.22 -9.70
N ARG A 58 -2.82 -2.23 -9.28
CA ARG A 58 -2.19 -2.25 -7.95
C ARG A 58 -1.29 -1.04 -7.76
N PHE A 59 -0.44 -0.74 -8.75
CA PHE A 59 0.45 0.42 -8.69
C PHE A 59 -0.34 1.73 -8.55
N ILE A 60 -1.33 1.96 -9.42
CA ILE A 60 -2.15 3.17 -9.39
C ILE A 60 -2.85 3.32 -8.03
N LEU A 61 -3.49 2.27 -7.54
CA LEU A 61 -4.23 2.31 -6.29
C LEU A 61 -3.32 2.48 -5.06
N THR A 62 -2.17 1.83 -5.03
CA THR A 62 -1.21 2.03 -3.93
C THR A 62 -0.58 3.42 -3.97
N MET A 63 -0.36 4.01 -5.15
CA MET A 63 0.04 5.42 -5.27
C MET A 63 -1.03 6.37 -4.75
N ILE A 64 -2.30 6.11 -5.03
CA ILE A 64 -3.42 6.90 -4.47
C ILE A 64 -3.45 6.77 -2.95
N ILE A 65 -3.33 5.57 -2.40
CA ILE A 65 -3.29 5.34 -0.95
C ILE A 65 -2.10 6.08 -0.32
N PHE A 66 -0.92 6.02 -0.94
CA PHE A 66 0.25 6.77 -0.48
C PHE A 66 -0.01 8.29 -0.48
N GLY A 67 -0.54 8.85 -1.58
CA GLY A 67 -0.89 10.26 -1.65
C GLY A 67 -1.90 10.68 -0.58
N VAL A 68 -2.91 9.86 -0.34
CA VAL A 68 -3.89 10.11 0.73
C VAL A 68 -3.26 10.02 2.11
N ALA A 69 -2.38 9.05 2.36
CA ALA A 69 -1.65 8.94 3.61
C ALA A 69 -0.86 10.21 3.90
N THR A 70 -0.14 10.75 2.90
CA THR A 70 0.64 11.99 3.06
C THR A 70 -0.23 13.19 3.39
N VAL A 71 -1.42 13.32 2.78
CA VAL A 71 -2.39 14.38 3.05
C VAL A 71 -3.00 14.23 4.45
N ILE A 72 -3.50 13.03 4.79
CA ILE A 72 -4.16 12.75 6.08
C ILE A 72 -3.23 12.99 7.27
N PHE A 73 -1.93 12.72 7.12
CA PHE A 73 -0.92 12.94 8.14
C PHE A 73 -0.20 14.28 8.03
N ASN A 74 -0.66 15.18 7.16
CA ASN A 74 -0.08 16.50 6.93
C ASN A 74 1.43 16.46 6.67
N MET A 75 1.88 15.49 5.90
CA MET A 75 3.31 15.35 5.61
C MET A 75 3.78 16.45 4.66
N PRO A 76 4.93 17.11 4.95
CA PRO A 76 5.54 18.05 4.02
C PRO A 76 5.88 17.39 2.68
N TYR A 77 5.70 18.11 1.59
CA TYR A 77 5.97 17.59 0.24
C TYR A 77 7.37 16.98 0.09
N ASN A 78 8.39 17.67 0.61
CA ASN A 78 9.79 17.21 0.56
C ASN A 78 9.95 15.85 1.28
N LEU A 79 9.29 15.69 2.42
CA LEU A 79 9.33 14.43 3.18
C LEU A 79 8.60 13.32 2.44
N SER A 80 7.45 13.62 1.84
CA SER A 80 6.68 12.66 1.04
C SER A 80 7.49 12.14 -0.16
N PHE A 81 8.18 13.04 -0.85
CA PHE A 81 9.08 12.68 -1.94
C PHE A 81 10.26 11.83 -1.46
N PHE A 82 10.87 12.20 -0.34
CA PHE A 82 11.96 11.44 0.26
C PHE A 82 11.55 10.03 0.66
N VAL A 83 10.37 9.89 1.27
CA VAL A 83 9.81 8.56 1.62
C VAL A 83 9.57 7.71 0.37
N LEU A 84 9.13 8.31 -0.74
CA LEU A 84 8.97 7.59 -2.00
C LEU A 84 10.33 7.09 -2.54
N LEU A 85 11.38 7.89 -2.44
CA LEU A 85 12.74 7.48 -2.80
C LEU A 85 13.24 6.32 -1.92
N ILE A 86 12.95 6.35 -0.62
CA ILE A 86 13.26 5.23 0.27
C ILE A 86 12.47 3.98 -0.14
N GLY A 87 11.19 4.12 -0.53
CA GLY A 87 10.38 3.03 -1.06
C GLY A 87 11.02 2.37 -2.29
N ILE A 88 11.62 3.15 -3.19
CA ILE A 88 12.41 2.63 -4.32
C ILE A 88 13.62 1.83 -3.80
N GLY A 89 14.34 2.38 -2.82
CA GLY A 89 15.50 1.71 -2.20
C GLY A 89 15.12 0.35 -1.61
N PHE A 90 14.03 0.26 -0.86
CA PHE A 90 13.53 -1.02 -0.31
C PHE A 90 13.14 -2.01 -1.40
N ALA A 91 12.45 -1.57 -2.45
CA ALA A 91 12.10 -2.42 -3.58
C ALA A 91 13.34 -2.96 -4.30
N LEU A 92 14.38 -2.13 -4.49
CA LEU A 92 15.67 -2.56 -5.06
C LEU A 92 16.40 -3.54 -4.13
N THR A 93 16.39 -3.30 -2.84
CA THR A 93 16.99 -4.22 -1.85
C THR A 93 16.33 -5.59 -1.91
N GLU A 94 15.00 -5.63 -2.01
CA GLU A 94 14.25 -6.88 -2.17
C GLU A 94 14.65 -7.63 -3.45
N THR A 95 14.87 -6.91 -4.55
CA THR A 95 15.41 -7.48 -5.80
C THR A 95 16.77 -8.16 -5.57
N LEU A 96 17.66 -7.50 -4.82
CA LEU A 96 18.98 -8.06 -4.50
C LEU A 96 18.84 -9.33 -3.64
N PHE A 97 17.96 -9.32 -2.64
CA PHE A 97 17.70 -10.52 -1.83
C PHE A 97 17.17 -11.67 -2.69
N ILE A 98 16.19 -11.44 -3.56
CA ILE A 98 15.66 -12.45 -4.48
C ILE A 98 16.78 -13.03 -5.37
N ARG A 99 17.65 -12.17 -5.87
CA ARG A 99 18.70 -12.58 -6.83
C ARG A 99 19.88 -13.32 -6.19
N TYR A 100 20.34 -12.87 -5.02
CA TYR A 100 21.62 -13.32 -4.46
C TYR A 100 21.50 -14.26 -3.26
N MET A 101 20.40 -14.26 -2.54
CA MET A 101 20.23 -15.09 -1.34
C MET A 101 19.42 -16.36 -1.58
N GLY A 102 19.26 -16.77 -2.86
CA GLY A 102 18.56 -18.01 -3.20
C GLY A 102 17.10 -17.94 -2.77
N SER A 103 16.33 -17.17 -3.50
CA SER A 103 14.96 -16.75 -3.25
C SER A 103 14.12 -17.72 -2.42
N THR A 104 13.81 -17.34 -1.19
CA THR A 104 12.75 -17.96 -0.39
C THR A 104 11.36 -17.65 -0.95
N TRP A 105 11.26 -16.60 -1.79
CA TRP A 105 10.03 -16.22 -2.49
C TRP A 105 10.33 -15.61 -3.87
N ASN A 106 9.39 -15.77 -4.80
CA ASN A 106 9.41 -15.14 -6.11
C ASN A 106 8.04 -14.54 -6.40
N TYR A 107 8.02 -13.38 -7.02
CA TYR A 107 6.77 -12.81 -7.50
C TYR A 107 6.27 -13.58 -8.71
N ARG A 108 5.02 -14.00 -8.67
CA ARG A 108 4.40 -14.79 -9.76
C ARG A 108 4.38 -14.05 -11.10
N ARG A 109 4.31 -12.71 -11.06
CA ARG A 109 4.30 -11.82 -12.24
C ARG A 109 5.12 -10.57 -11.91
N PRO A 110 6.45 -10.65 -12.06
CA PRO A 110 7.31 -9.48 -11.91
C PRO A 110 7.17 -8.58 -13.15
N ASP A 111 7.28 -7.26 -12.95
CA ASP A 111 7.24 -6.28 -14.03
C ASP A 111 8.64 -5.82 -14.41
N ILE A 112 9.47 -5.41 -13.43
CA ILE A 112 10.85 -4.96 -13.65
C ILE A 112 11.77 -5.71 -12.70
N VAL A 113 12.88 -6.23 -13.24
CA VAL A 113 14.00 -6.81 -12.47
C VAL A 113 13.54 -7.71 -11.31
N HIS A 114 12.60 -8.61 -11.59
CA HIS A 114 12.04 -9.59 -10.66
C HIS A 114 11.05 -9.05 -9.61
N ILE A 115 10.70 -7.76 -9.65
CA ILE A 115 9.73 -7.15 -8.73
C ILE A 115 8.57 -6.48 -9.48
N PRO A 116 7.38 -6.41 -8.89
CA PRO A 116 6.25 -5.66 -9.46
C PRO A 116 6.36 -4.15 -9.14
N TYR A 117 5.86 -3.29 -10.05
CA TYR A 117 5.88 -1.82 -9.88
C TYR A 117 5.22 -1.35 -8.58
N TRP A 118 4.12 -1.99 -8.18
CA TRP A 118 3.35 -1.60 -7.00
C TRP A 118 4.10 -1.76 -5.68
N LEU A 119 5.25 -2.43 -5.69
CA LEU A 119 6.06 -2.62 -4.50
C LEU A 119 6.65 -1.30 -3.99
N VAL A 120 6.99 -0.38 -4.89
CA VAL A 120 7.53 0.94 -4.52
C VAL A 120 6.56 1.76 -3.66
N PRO A 121 5.33 2.07 -4.13
CA PRO A 121 4.38 2.79 -3.30
C PRO A 121 3.86 1.98 -2.11
N LEU A 122 3.90 0.65 -2.15
CA LEU A 122 3.62 -0.19 -1.00
C LEU A 122 4.63 0.06 0.12
N TRP A 123 5.93 0.00 -0.16
CA TRP A 123 6.97 0.30 0.81
C TRP A 123 6.90 1.73 1.32
N ALA A 124 6.69 2.71 0.42
CA ALA A 124 6.50 4.10 0.82
C ALA A 124 5.32 4.27 1.79
N THR A 125 4.17 3.67 1.49
CA THR A 125 3.00 3.69 2.38
C THR A 125 3.31 3.02 3.72
N THR A 126 3.97 1.88 3.71
CA THR A 126 4.37 1.15 4.93
C THR A 126 5.26 2.01 5.81
N ILE A 127 6.25 2.72 5.25
CA ILE A 127 7.12 3.63 5.98
C ILE A 127 6.31 4.74 6.65
N VAL A 128 5.37 5.37 5.93
CA VAL A 128 4.49 6.39 6.52
C VAL A 128 3.72 5.83 7.70
N LEU A 129 3.06 4.68 7.52
CA LEU A 129 2.23 4.09 8.57
C LEU A 129 3.05 3.69 9.80
N VAL A 130 4.22 3.08 9.61
CA VAL A 130 5.12 2.68 10.71
C VAL A 130 5.65 3.90 11.45
N THR A 131 6.04 4.96 10.73
CA THR A 131 6.50 6.20 11.35
C THR A 131 5.40 6.85 12.20
N GLN A 132 4.17 6.92 11.68
CA GLN A 132 3.05 7.49 12.41
C GLN A 132 2.66 6.63 13.63
N ALA A 133 2.72 5.30 13.50
CA ALA A 133 2.50 4.40 14.62
C ALA A 133 3.58 4.57 15.71
N SER A 134 4.86 4.66 15.30
CA SER A 134 5.99 4.86 16.21
C SER A 134 5.89 6.20 16.97
N ASN A 135 5.56 7.29 16.26
CA ASN A 135 5.37 8.59 16.90
C ASN A 135 4.24 8.55 17.94
N ARG A 136 3.13 7.90 17.58
CA ARG A 136 2.00 7.78 18.51
C ARG A 136 2.31 6.91 19.71
N PHE A 137 3.09 5.85 19.50
CA PHE A 137 3.54 4.98 20.58
C PHE A 137 4.44 5.73 21.55
N SER A 138 5.38 6.55 21.06
CA SER A 138 6.26 7.34 21.91
C SER A 138 5.50 8.35 22.78
N GLU A 139 4.41 8.95 22.26
CA GLU A 139 3.55 9.88 23.03
C GLU A 139 2.82 9.23 24.21
N LEU A 140 2.66 7.90 24.22
CA LEU A 140 2.01 7.19 25.32
C LEU A 140 2.94 6.97 26.54
N PHE A 141 4.25 7.19 26.37
CA PHE A 141 5.28 6.96 27.40
C PHE A 141 5.97 8.25 27.86
N THR A 142 5.58 9.39 27.31
CA THR A 142 6.03 10.72 27.74
C THR A 142 4.92 11.45 28.49
#